data_07fc3d855f0715abc08c064cca5b8ef9
#
_entry.id   07fc3d855f0715abc08c064cca5b8ef9
#
_cell.length_a   1.000
_cell.length_b   1.000
_cell.length_c   1.000
_cell.angle_alpha   90.00
_cell.angle_beta   90.00
_cell.angle_gamma   90.00
#
_symmetry.space_group_name_H-M   'P 1'
#
loop_
_entity.id
_entity.type
_entity.pdbx_description
1 polymer ?
#
loop_
_entity_poly.entity_id
_entity_poly.type
_entity_poly.pdbx_seq_one_letter_code
_entity_poly.pdbx_strand_id
1 'polypeptide(L)'
;MMKKQKEWLIIFSCLLVMVGCGKDTITTIDAESDTNIEKSAVDERVTEGLRAVNVGDKETILDGELVLTFIDEFDGTSLKTDLWEYCPLWERADRGGKWDSKCVAVDNDKLVLSVIYDEDAGCYKSGAIRTKGLFEQTYGYFEASMRVQDVPGFWSAFWMMCGEVGNIDGYGNDGTEIDIMEAYNYESKGINFALHWDGYEKDHQSVGKSKEYPDLYDGNFHTYAVLWTPTEYKWYVDGEFVWKSKAGGVCDNPGYMKLTLEVGSWAGEIVPSDLPATVEVE
;
A
#
# COMPACT_ATOMS: atom_id res chain seq x y z
N MET A 1 51.41 13.09 11.87
CA MET A 1 50.95 13.33 10.50
C MET A 1 49.71 12.47 10.29
N MET A 2 48.52 12.97 10.65
CA MET A 2 47.24 12.23 10.53
C MET A 2 46.57 12.64 9.22
N LYS A 3 46.35 11.67 8.31
CA LYS A 3 45.55 11.84 7.11
C LYS A 3 44.08 11.83 7.50
N LYS A 4 43.37 12.95 7.33
CA LYS A 4 41.90 13.02 7.36
C LYS A 4 41.35 12.32 6.14
N GLN A 5 40.65 11.21 6.36
CA GLN A 5 39.72 10.65 5.36
C GLN A 5 38.53 11.61 5.25
N LYS A 6 38.25 12.06 4.05
CA LYS A 6 37.01 12.75 3.71
C LYS A 6 35.97 11.68 3.44
N GLU A 7 34.98 11.55 4.31
CA GLU A 7 33.77 10.82 4.03
C GLU A 7 32.96 11.62 3.01
N TRP A 8 32.66 11.00 1.88
CA TRP A 8 31.74 11.52 0.88
C TRP A 8 30.34 11.08 1.28
N LEU A 9 29.56 12.01 1.82
CA LEU A 9 28.14 11.84 2.01
C LEU A 9 27.49 11.91 0.63
N ILE A 10 27.08 10.79 0.08
CA ILE A 10 26.28 10.73 -1.15
C ILE A 10 24.83 10.92 -0.72
N ILE A 11 24.34 12.14 -0.90
CA ILE A 11 22.91 12.46 -0.76
C ILE A 11 22.23 11.99 -2.05
N PHE A 12 21.50 10.89 -1.99
CA PHE A 12 20.59 10.50 -3.04
C PHE A 12 19.26 11.26 -2.86
N SER A 13 19.01 12.19 -3.76
CA SER A 13 17.69 12.79 -3.92
C SER A 13 16.84 11.79 -4.70
N CYS A 14 15.88 11.13 -4.04
CA CYS A 14 14.87 10.31 -4.71
C CYS A 14 13.71 11.20 -5.12
N LEU A 15 13.50 11.37 -6.41
CA LEU A 15 12.31 11.96 -7.00
C LEU A 15 11.38 10.82 -7.40
N LEU A 16 10.21 10.80 -6.83
CA LEU A 16 9.18 9.81 -7.12
C LEU A 16 8.32 10.24 -8.28
N VAL A 17 7.91 9.27 -9.10
CA VAL A 17 7.19 9.56 -10.31
C VAL A 17 6.27 8.40 -10.70
N MET A 18 4.95 8.56 -10.70
CA MET A 18 4.00 7.58 -11.22
C MET A 18 3.40 8.05 -12.55
N VAL A 19 3.37 7.18 -13.57
CA VAL A 19 2.84 7.50 -14.90
C VAL A 19 1.43 6.93 -15.04
N GLY A 20 0.44 7.79 -15.26
CA GLY A 20 -0.83 7.39 -15.85
C GLY A 20 -0.67 7.27 -17.36
N CYS A 21 -1.04 6.14 -17.94
CA CYS A 21 -1.03 5.96 -19.39
C CYS A 21 -2.33 6.48 -19.99
N GLY A 22 -2.34 7.76 -20.40
CA GLY A 22 -3.39 8.29 -21.26
C GLY A 22 -3.15 7.85 -22.71
N LYS A 23 -4.18 7.35 -23.37
CA LYS A 23 -4.18 7.13 -24.82
C LYS A 23 -4.29 8.47 -25.52
N ASP A 24 -3.23 9.25 -25.65
CA ASP A 24 -3.17 10.34 -26.63
C ASP A 24 -1.70 10.69 -26.93
N THR A 25 -1.41 10.55 -28.20
CA THR A 25 -0.39 11.12 -29.08
C THR A 25 0.85 11.74 -28.40
N ILE A 26 1.97 11.03 -28.52
CA ILE A 26 3.31 11.56 -28.25
C ILE A 26 3.62 12.65 -29.30
N THR A 27 3.69 13.89 -28.84
CA THR A 27 4.34 14.96 -29.59
C THR A 27 5.76 15.10 -29.01
N THR A 28 6.74 14.72 -29.81
CA THR A 28 8.15 15.02 -29.54
C THR A 28 8.33 16.54 -29.54
N ILE A 29 8.75 17.07 -28.41
CA ILE A 29 9.22 18.45 -28.31
C ILE A 29 10.75 18.39 -28.36
N ASP A 30 11.30 18.91 -29.45
CA ASP A 30 12.75 19.11 -29.60
C ASP A 30 13.26 20.08 -28.53
N ALA A 31 14.30 19.63 -27.84
CA ALA A 31 14.99 20.42 -26.83
C ALA A 31 15.89 21.47 -27.51
N GLU A 32 15.43 22.72 -27.61
CA GLU A 32 16.32 23.87 -27.67
C GLU A 32 15.80 25.04 -26.86
N SER A 33 16.65 25.39 -25.87
CA SER A 33 16.79 26.68 -25.15
C SER A 33 15.56 27.39 -24.60
N ASP A 34 15.40 27.37 -23.25
CA ASP A 34 15.57 28.61 -22.49
C ASP A 34 15.79 28.33 -20.99
N THR A 35 16.94 28.79 -20.52
CA THR A 35 17.32 28.86 -19.13
C THR A 35 16.55 29.97 -18.46
N ASN A 36 15.56 29.65 -17.63
CA ASN A 36 15.08 30.36 -16.45
C ASN A 36 13.73 29.77 -15.97
N ILE A 37 13.77 28.54 -15.46
CA ILE A 37 12.76 28.12 -14.53
C ILE A 37 13.37 28.29 -13.15
N GLU A 38 12.88 29.29 -12.42
CA GLU A 38 13.16 29.43 -10.99
C GLU A 38 12.89 28.06 -10.34
N LYS A 39 13.96 27.49 -9.77
CA LYS A 39 13.84 26.35 -8.87
C LYS A 39 12.94 26.81 -7.72
N SER A 40 11.64 26.52 -7.80
CA SER A 40 10.83 26.49 -6.59
C SER A 40 11.51 25.49 -5.67
N ALA A 41 11.88 25.95 -4.48
CA ALA A 41 12.48 25.12 -3.46
C ALA A 41 11.49 23.95 -3.21
N VAL A 42 11.80 22.79 -3.73
CA VAL A 42 11.19 21.54 -3.29
C VAL A 42 11.68 21.40 -1.85
N ASP A 43 10.76 21.45 -0.92
CA ASP A 43 11.03 21.40 0.51
C ASP A 43 11.78 20.08 0.78
N GLU A 44 12.98 20.17 1.38
CA GLU A 44 13.81 19.01 1.71
C GLU A 44 13.17 18.06 2.74
N ARG A 45 11.94 18.33 3.18
CA ARG A 45 11.13 17.52 4.10
C ARG A 45 10.32 16.42 3.43
N VAL A 46 10.35 16.27 2.09
CA VAL A 46 9.61 15.22 1.34
C VAL A 46 10.34 13.86 1.41
N THR A 47 10.83 13.43 2.56
CA THR A 47 11.62 12.19 2.61
C THR A 47 11.08 11.09 3.52
N GLU A 48 9.93 11.28 4.17
CA GLU A 48 9.38 10.28 5.12
C GLU A 48 7.87 10.14 4.94
N GLY A 49 7.43 9.55 3.88
CA GLY A 49 6.02 9.30 3.58
C GLY A 49 5.89 8.14 2.59
N LEU A 50 4.76 7.99 1.96
CA LEU A 50 4.59 7.06 0.85
C LEU A 50 5.66 7.30 -0.21
N ARG A 51 6.65 6.41 -0.30
CA ARG A 51 7.81 6.52 -1.19
C ARG A 51 7.77 5.48 -2.29
N ALA A 52 8.17 5.88 -3.50
CA ALA A 52 8.71 4.92 -4.45
C ALA A 52 10.21 4.77 -4.23
N VAL A 53 10.63 3.57 -4.09
CA VAL A 53 12.04 3.21 -4.01
C VAL A 53 12.60 3.06 -5.41
N ASN A 54 13.88 3.43 -5.56
CA ASN A 54 14.64 3.22 -6.78
C ASN A 54 14.75 1.71 -7.06
N VAL A 55 13.87 1.20 -7.89
CA VAL A 55 13.91 -0.21 -8.32
C VAL A 55 15.16 -0.38 -9.15
N GLY A 56 16.14 -1.13 -8.65
CA GLY A 56 17.49 -1.25 -9.19
C GLY A 56 17.63 -1.79 -10.62
N ASP A 57 16.52 -2.16 -11.29
CA ASP A 57 16.48 -2.56 -12.68
C ASP A 57 15.67 -1.55 -13.50
N LYS A 58 16.37 -0.52 -13.98
CA LYS A 58 15.81 0.49 -14.91
C LYS A 58 15.23 -0.09 -16.20
N GLU A 59 15.55 -1.32 -16.56
CA GLU A 59 15.03 -2.00 -17.75
C GLU A 59 13.60 -2.51 -17.63
N THR A 60 13.03 -2.51 -16.42
CA THR A 60 11.68 -3.04 -16.17
C THR A 60 10.62 -1.97 -15.92
N ILE A 61 11.04 -0.76 -15.64
CA ILE A 61 10.16 0.40 -15.62
C ILE A 61 10.05 0.84 -17.07
N LEU A 62 8.83 0.81 -17.63
CA LEU A 62 8.51 1.33 -18.97
C LEU A 62 9.44 2.48 -19.34
N ASP A 63 9.83 2.63 -20.61
CA ASP A 63 10.72 3.68 -21.17
C ASP A 63 10.24 5.12 -20.83
N GLY A 64 10.07 5.45 -19.54
CA GLY A 64 9.53 6.72 -19.06
C GLY A 64 9.90 7.01 -17.62
N GLU A 65 10.02 8.28 -17.28
CA GLU A 65 10.13 8.73 -15.91
C GLU A 65 8.80 8.45 -15.17
N LEU A 66 8.88 7.89 -13.95
CA LEU A 66 7.74 7.77 -13.07
C LEU A 66 7.35 9.18 -12.58
N VAL A 67 6.07 9.62 -12.57
CA VAL A 67 5.57 10.93 -12.11
C VAL A 67 4.78 10.75 -10.81
N LEU A 68 5.14 11.46 -9.75
CA LEU A 68 4.38 11.45 -8.52
C LEU A 68 2.94 11.91 -8.78
N THR A 69 1.98 11.00 -8.57
CA THR A 69 0.56 11.26 -8.79
C THR A 69 -0.23 11.30 -7.48
N PHE A 70 0.30 10.71 -6.42
CA PHE A 70 -0.32 10.68 -5.11
C PHE A 70 0.74 10.63 -4.02
N ILE A 71 0.54 11.41 -2.94
CA ILE A 71 1.33 11.36 -1.72
C ILE A 71 0.46 11.79 -0.54
N ASP A 72 0.58 11.10 0.58
CA ASP A 72 0.13 11.56 1.87
C ASP A 72 1.16 11.16 2.93
N GLU A 73 1.70 12.13 3.63
CA GLU A 73 2.64 11.96 4.74
C GLU A 73 1.92 11.94 6.08
N PHE A 74 0.57 11.94 6.05
CA PHE A 74 -0.31 12.02 7.22
C PHE A 74 0.07 13.14 8.20
N ASP A 75 0.67 14.22 7.69
CA ASP A 75 1.04 15.41 8.44
C ASP A 75 -0.22 16.17 8.90
N GLY A 76 -0.43 16.24 10.20
CA GLY A 76 -1.59 16.93 10.74
C GLY A 76 -2.25 16.20 11.91
N THR A 77 -3.53 16.49 12.14
CA THR A 77 -4.31 15.97 13.27
C THR A 77 -5.62 15.30 12.84
N SER A 78 -5.83 15.12 11.56
CA SER A 78 -7.03 14.49 11.00
C SER A 78 -6.78 13.96 9.60
N LEU A 79 -7.55 12.95 9.21
CA LEU A 79 -7.50 12.37 7.87
C LEU A 79 -7.81 13.45 6.81
N LYS A 80 -7.00 13.52 5.75
CA LYS A 80 -7.24 14.37 4.58
C LYS A 80 -8.37 13.79 3.74
N THR A 81 -9.59 14.30 3.92
CA THR A 81 -10.81 13.74 3.31
C THR A 81 -10.96 14.07 1.82
N ASP A 82 -10.08 14.85 1.24
CA ASP A 82 -9.88 15.04 -0.18
C ASP A 82 -8.99 13.97 -0.85
N LEU A 83 -8.26 13.21 -0.04
CA LEU A 83 -7.42 12.08 -0.48
C LEU A 83 -8.03 10.73 -0.07
N TRP A 84 -8.66 10.67 1.11
CA TRP A 84 -9.14 9.43 1.72
C TRP A 84 -10.59 9.53 2.18
N GLU A 85 -11.32 8.43 2.07
CA GLU A 85 -12.59 8.25 2.77
C GLU A 85 -12.47 7.10 3.79
N TYR A 86 -13.26 7.19 4.86
CA TYR A 86 -13.45 6.05 5.76
C TYR A 86 -14.15 4.93 4.99
N CYS A 87 -13.67 3.71 5.09
CA CYS A 87 -14.38 2.58 4.51
C CYS A 87 -15.79 2.47 5.10
N PRO A 88 -16.82 2.19 4.27
CA PRO A 88 -18.16 1.95 4.78
C PRO A 88 -18.17 0.74 5.71
N LEU A 89 -19.15 0.72 6.60
CA LEU A 89 -19.37 -0.40 7.51
C LEU A 89 -19.36 -1.73 6.75
N TRP A 90 -18.45 -2.60 7.15
CA TRP A 90 -18.38 -3.97 6.67
C TRP A 90 -18.08 -4.90 7.85
N GLU A 91 -18.67 -6.08 7.86
CA GLU A 91 -18.57 -7.05 8.94
C GLU A 91 -17.94 -8.34 8.42
N ARG A 92 -16.89 -8.79 9.10
CA ARG A 92 -16.34 -10.13 8.88
C ARG A 92 -17.13 -11.16 9.67
N ALA A 93 -17.66 -12.15 8.94
CA ALA A 93 -18.56 -13.15 9.53
C ALA A 93 -17.87 -14.09 10.54
N ASP A 94 -16.56 -14.33 10.40
CA ASP A 94 -15.86 -15.37 11.18
C ASP A 94 -15.49 -14.91 12.60
N ARG A 95 -15.31 -13.59 12.84
CA ARG A 95 -15.01 -13.02 14.17
C ARG A 95 -15.84 -11.78 14.53
N GLY A 96 -16.74 -11.38 13.65
CA GLY A 96 -17.64 -10.24 13.87
C GLY A 96 -16.92 -8.89 13.95
N GLY A 97 -15.74 -8.76 13.35
CA GLY A 97 -15.03 -7.49 13.23
C GLY A 97 -15.74 -6.54 12.28
N LYS A 98 -15.87 -5.25 12.66
CA LYS A 98 -16.55 -4.22 11.86
C LYS A 98 -15.65 -3.02 11.66
N TRP A 99 -15.61 -2.49 10.44
CA TRP A 99 -14.94 -1.22 10.22
C TRP A 99 -15.70 -0.05 10.85
N ASP A 100 -14.99 0.81 11.56
CA ASP A 100 -15.55 1.99 12.24
C ASP A 100 -14.55 3.15 12.14
N SER A 101 -15.02 4.31 11.69
CA SER A 101 -14.20 5.52 11.57
C SER A 101 -13.58 5.98 12.90
N LYS A 102 -14.15 5.59 14.03
CA LYS A 102 -13.59 5.88 15.37
C LYS A 102 -12.27 5.17 15.65
N CYS A 103 -11.95 4.15 14.85
CA CYS A 103 -10.70 3.41 14.92
C CYS A 103 -9.64 3.94 13.93
N VAL A 104 -9.87 5.12 13.36
CA VAL A 104 -8.94 5.81 12.47
C VAL A 104 -8.55 7.14 13.10
N ALA A 105 -7.26 7.37 13.26
CA ALA A 105 -6.71 8.63 13.74
C ALA A 105 -5.51 9.04 12.89
N VAL A 106 -5.21 10.34 12.87
CA VAL A 106 -3.92 10.88 12.45
C VAL A 106 -3.30 11.51 13.69
N ASP A 107 -2.16 11.00 14.10
CA ASP A 107 -1.47 11.43 15.32
C ASP A 107 0.05 11.32 15.14
N ASN A 108 0.78 12.36 15.56
CA ASN A 108 2.24 12.43 15.46
C ASN A 108 2.75 12.16 14.04
N ASP A 109 2.12 12.81 13.05
CA ASP A 109 2.45 12.69 11.62
C ASP A 109 2.38 11.24 11.11
N LYS A 110 1.35 10.50 11.57
CA LYS A 110 1.07 9.13 11.16
C LYS A 110 -0.41 8.86 11.09
N LEU A 111 -0.82 8.01 10.16
CA LEU A 111 -2.09 7.32 10.24
C LEU A 111 -1.99 6.21 11.29
N VAL A 112 -2.93 6.17 12.20
CA VAL A 112 -3.08 5.10 13.19
C VAL A 112 -4.43 4.42 12.97
N LEU A 113 -4.39 3.15 12.55
CA LEU A 113 -5.56 2.29 12.54
C LEU A 113 -5.53 1.41 13.78
N SER A 114 -6.64 1.35 14.51
CA SER A 114 -6.74 0.58 15.75
C SER A 114 -7.83 -0.48 15.70
N VAL A 115 -7.70 -1.50 16.55
CA VAL A 115 -8.80 -2.41 16.90
C VAL A 115 -9.13 -2.21 18.36
N ILE A 116 -10.41 -2.10 18.64
CA ILE A 116 -10.98 -2.06 20.00
C ILE A 116 -12.11 -3.08 20.11
N TYR A 117 -12.43 -3.49 21.35
CA TYR A 117 -13.67 -4.18 21.62
C TYR A 117 -14.71 -3.18 22.10
N ASP A 118 -15.86 -3.10 21.42
CA ASP A 118 -16.98 -2.25 21.81
C ASP A 118 -17.95 -3.07 22.68
N GLU A 119 -17.91 -2.85 23.98
CA GLU A 119 -18.73 -3.57 24.97
C GLU A 119 -20.24 -3.38 24.73
N ASP A 120 -20.66 -2.19 24.29
CA ASP A 120 -22.06 -1.88 24.05
C ASP A 120 -22.58 -2.60 22.79
N ALA A 121 -21.74 -2.71 21.78
CA ALA A 121 -22.07 -3.39 20.53
C ALA A 121 -21.76 -4.90 20.60
N GLY A 122 -20.97 -5.36 21.56
CA GLY A 122 -20.55 -6.74 21.71
C GLY A 122 -19.70 -7.25 20.55
N CYS A 123 -18.91 -6.40 19.91
CA CYS A 123 -18.10 -6.76 18.74
C CYS A 123 -16.79 -5.98 18.68
N TYR A 124 -15.84 -6.50 17.91
CA TYR A 124 -14.61 -5.77 17.58
C TYR A 124 -14.89 -4.69 16.53
N LYS A 125 -14.24 -3.55 16.69
CA LYS A 125 -14.21 -2.46 15.70
C LYS A 125 -12.79 -2.19 15.28
N SER A 126 -12.59 -1.92 13.98
CA SER A 126 -11.26 -1.72 13.40
C SER A 126 -11.23 -0.55 12.40
N GLY A 127 -10.04 0.04 12.22
CA GLY A 127 -9.82 1.14 11.30
C GLY A 127 -9.64 0.67 9.86
N ALA A 128 -10.26 1.41 8.92
CA ALA A 128 -10.10 1.18 7.49
C ALA A 128 -10.36 2.48 6.69
N ILE A 129 -9.46 2.79 5.75
CA ILE A 129 -9.59 3.91 4.82
C ILE A 129 -9.32 3.47 3.39
N ARG A 130 -9.78 4.26 2.43
CA ARG A 130 -9.58 4.01 1.00
C ARG A 130 -9.60 5.30 0.18
N THR A 131 -9.06 5.23 -1.03
CA THR A 131 -9.05 6.36 -1.98
C THR A 131 -10.16 6.30 -3.03
N LYS A 132 -11.16 5.43 -2.87
CA LYS A 132 -12.23 5.20 -3.87
C LYS A 132 -12.97 6.48 -4.26
N GLY A 133 -13.01 6.78 -5.55
CA GLY A 133 -13.67 7.97 -6.08
C GLY A 133 -12.91 9.29 -5.85
N LEU A 134 -11.77 9.25 -5.13
CA LEU A 134 -10.90 10.40 -4.85
C LEU A 134 -9.59 10.29 -5.63
N PHE A 135 -8.93 9.13 -5.56
CA PHE A 135 -7.77 8.79 -6.37
C PHE A 135 -7.87 7.34 -6.83
N GLU A 136 -7.82 7.15 -8.15
CA GLU A 136 -7.79 5.84 -8.78
C GLU A 136 -6.80 5.88 -9.95
N GLN A 137 -6.01 4.85 -10.13
CA GLN A 137 -5.00 4.81 -11.18
C GLN A 137 -4.85 3.41 -11.75
N THR A 138 -4.62 3.34 -13.06
CA THR A 138 -4.23 2.10 -13.76
C THR A 138 -2.72 2.13 -13.96
N TYR A 139 -2.05 1.05 -13.54
CA TYR A 139 -0.60 0.88 -13.57
C TYR A 139 0.15 1.89 -12.70
N GLY A 140 1.36 1.55 -12.33
CA GLY A 140 2.23 2.40 -11.53
C GLY A 140 2.97 1.62 -10.44
N TYR A 141 3.71 2.35 -9.63
CA TYR A 141 4.36 1.86 -8.43
C TYR A 141 3.61 2.41 -7.22
N PHE A 142 3.10 1.54 -6.38
CA PHE A 142 2.33 1.87 -5.18
C PHE A 142 3.09 1.36 -3.96
N GLU A 143 3.39 2.25 -3.02
CA GLU A 143 4.17 1.94 -1.82
C GLU A 143 3.55 2.57 -0.59
N ALA A 144 3.63 1.89 0.54
CA ALA A 144 3.34 2.41 1.86
C ALA A 144 4.45 2.02 2.84
N SER A 145 4.85 2.97 3.71
CA SER A 145 5.69 2.72 4.86
C SER A 145 4.81 2.41 6.06
N MET A 146 4.93 1.20 6.61
CA MET A 146 4.02 0.70 7.65
C MET A 146 4.77 0.00 8.77
N ARG A 147 4.34 0.26 10.00
CA ARG A 147 4.68 -0.54 11.17
C ARG A 147 3.50 -1.45 11.50
N VAL A 148 3.65 -2.74 11.22
CA VAL A 148 2.57 -3.73 11.38
C VAL A 148 2.25 -3.98 12.86
N GLN A 149 1.08 -4.54 13.13
CA GLN A 149 0.66 -4.92 14.49
C GLN A 149 1.66 -5.89 15.15
N ASP A 150 1.85 -5.74 16.44
CA ASP A 150 2.79 -6.53 17.25
C ASP A 150 2.10 -7.60 18.13
N VAL A 151 0.82 -7.88 17.88
CA VAL A 151 -0.01 -8.81 18.63
C VAL A 151 -0.82 -9.73 17.72
N PRO A 152 -1.18 -10.96 18.19
CA PRO A 152 -2.00 -11.90 17.41
C PRO A 152 -3.47 -11.48 17.32
N GLY A 153 -4.21 -12.12 16.41
CA GLY A 153 -5.66 -11.98 16.27
C GLY A 153 -6.10 -10.90 15.29
N PHE A 154 -5.17 -10.13 14.77
CA PHE A 154 -5.40 -9.03 13.83
C PHE A 154 -4.40 -9.09 12.68
N TRP A 155 -4.77 -8.52 11.50
CA TRP A 155 -3.82 -8.32 10.42
C TRP A 155 -3.99 -6.97 9.75
N SER A 156 -2.88 -6.27 9.54
CA SER A 156 -2.81 -5.07 8.75
C SER A 156 -2.66 -5.41 7.27
N ALA A 157 -3.30 -4.61 6.42
CA ALA A 157 -3.20 -4.77 4.98
C ALA A 157 -3.07 -3.43 4.26
N PHE A 158 -2.21 -3.44 3.25
CA PHE A 158 -2.15 -2.46 2.18
C PHE A 158 -2.50 -3.17 0.87
N TRP A 159 -3.57 -2.78 0.22
CA TRP A 159 -4.16 -3.46 -0.90
C TRP A 159 -4.94 -2.54 -1.83
N MET A 160 -5.32 -3.06 -2.98
CA MET A 160 -6.05 -2.30 -3.99
C MET A 160 -7.23 -3.10 -4.53
N MET A 161 -8.27 -2.38 -4.91
CA MET A 161 -9.39 -2.91 -5.70
C MET A 161 -9.39 -2.24 -7.06
N CYS A 162 -9.26 -3.04 -8.11
CA CYS A 162 -9.17 -2.57 -9.49
C CYS A 162 -10.32 -3.13 -10.31
N GLY A 163 -11.06 -2.26 -10.98
CA GLY A 163 -12.15 -2.66 -11.87
C GLY A 163 -13.29 -3.42 -11.19
N GLU A 164 -13.86 -4.37 -11.90
CA GLU A 164 -15.05 -5.13 -11.51
C GLU A 164 -14.68 -6.53 -11.01
N VAL A 165 -14.03 -6.64 -9.83
CA VAL A 165 -13.61 -7.93 -9.24
C VAL A 165 -14.74 -8.96 -9.17
N GLY A 166 -16.00 -8.52 -9.08
CA GLY A 166 -17.18 -9.38 -9.05
C GLY A 166 -17.60 -9.95 -10.40
N ASN A 167 -16.99 -9.55 -11.51
CA ASN A 167 -17.26 -10.13 -12.81
C ASN A 167 -16.64 -11.54 -12.89
N ILE A 168 -17.40 -12.52 -13.40
CA ILE A 168 -17.01 -13.95 -13.41
C ILE A 168 -16.87 -14.37 -14.86
N ASP A 169 -15.66 -14.32 -15.38
CA ASP A 169 -15.34 -14.71 -16.77
C ASP A 169 -14.07 -15.58 -16.89
N GLY A 170 -13.43 -15.89 -15.76
CA GLY A 170 -12.18 -16.65 -15.67
C GLY A 170 -10.93 -15.80 -15.81
N TYR A 171 -11.06 -14.47 -15.83
CA TYR A 171 -9.95 -13.55 -16.02
C TYR A 171 -10.00 -12.39 -15.00
N GLY A 172 -8.82 -11.86 -14.66
CA GLY A 172 -8.69 -10.70 -13.77
C GLY A 172 -8.35 -9.40 -14.52
N ASN A 173 -8.37 -9.40 -15.85
CA ASN A 173 -8.02 -8.21 -16.61
C ASN A 173 -9.07 -7.08 -16.54
N ASP A 174 -10.31 -7.39 -16.22
CA ASP A 174 -11.38 -6.43 -16.02
C ASP A 174 -11.61 -6.10 -14.54
N GLY A 175 -11.09 -6.92 -13.61
CA GLY A 175 -11.18 -6.68 -12.18
C GLY A 175 -10.29 -7.60 -11.35
N THR A 176 -9.39 -7.01 -10.56
CA THR A 176 -8.47 -7.73 -9.66
C THR A 176 -8.35 -6.99 -8.33
N GLU A 177 -8.41 -7.74 -7.23
CA GLU A 177 -7.88 -7.30 -5.94
C GLU A 177 -6.37 -7.60 -5.92
N ILE A 178 -5.58 -6.60 -5.53
CA ILE A 178 -4.12 -6.70 -5.44
C ILE A 178 -3.73 -6.51 -3.99
N ASP A 179 -3.36 -7.58 -3.30
CA ASP A 179 -2.84 -7.48 -1.94
C ASP A 179 -1.34 -7.19 -2.01
N ILE A 180 -1.01 -5.93 -1.75
CA ILE A 180 0.38 -5.45 -1.77
C ILE A 180 1.09 -5.99 -0.54
N MET A 181 0.41 -6.03 0.60
CA MET A 181 0.90 -6.62 1.84
C MET A 181 -0.27 -6.98 2.76
N GLU A 182 -0.25 -8.18 3.30
CA GLU A 182 -1.09 -8.61 4.43
C GLU A 182 -0.20 -9.22 5.52
N ALA A 183 -0.04 -8.52 6.63
CA ALA A 183 0.66 -9.03 7.82
C ALA A 183 -0.32 -9.86 8.65
N TYR A 184 -0.57 -11.10 8.21
CA TYR A 184 -1.72 -11.89 8.63
C TYR A 184 -1.53 -12.68 9.93
N ASN A 185 -0.29 -12.95 10.32
CA ASN A 185 -0.08 -13.80 11.49
C ASN A 185 1.17 -13.40 12.26
N TYR A 186 0.94 -12.77 13.41
CA TYR A 186 2.00 -12.33 14.30
C TYR A 186 2.86 -13.50 14.83
N GLU A 187 2.27 -14.64 15.15
CA GLU A 187 3.01 -15.78 15.73
C GLU A 187 4.00 -16.39 14.73
N SER A 188 3.58 -16.55 13.47
CA SER A 188 4.46 -17.05 12.40
C SER A 188 5.24 -15.96 11.70
N LYS A 189 5.03 -14.66 12.06
CA LYS A 189 5.61 -13.51 11.35
C LYS A 189 5.32 -13.54 9.85
N GLY A 190 4.09 -13.94 9.51
CA GLY A 190 3.66 -14.19 8.14
C GLY A 190 3.27 -12.92 7.41
N ILE A 191 3.80 -12.74 6.21
CA ILE A 191 3.36 -11.74 5.23
C ILE A 191 2.84 -12.48 4.00
N ASN A 192 1.68 -12.06 3.51
CA ASN A 192 1.06 -12.56 2.28
C ASN A 192 1.02 -11.47 1.22
N PHE A 193 1.18 -11.88 -0.03
CA PHE A 193 1.01 -11.11 -1.25
C PHE A 193 0.06 -11.89 -2.12
N ALA A 194 -0.97 -11.26 -2.70
CA ALA A 194 -1.96 -12.02 -3.48
C ALA A 194 -2.58 -11.22 -4.62
N LEU A 195 -3.23 -11.96 -5.51
CA LEU A 195 -4.19 -11.47 -6.49
C LEU A 195 -5.46 -12.29 -6.34
N HIS A 196 -6.62 -11.62 -6.40
CA HIS A 196 -7.93 -12.27 -6.38
C HIS A 196 -8.80 -11.72 -7.51
N TRP A 197 -9.55 -12.62 -8.20
CA TRP A 197 -10.47 -12.26 -9.27
C TRP A 197 -11.66 -13.24 -9.32
N ASP A 198 -12.64 -12.98 -10.18
CA ASP A 198 -13.88 -13.74 -10.28
C ASP A 198 -14.70 -13.77 -8.98
N GLY A 199 -14.76 -12.63 -8.29
CA GLY A 199 -15.53 -12.46 -7.05
C GLY A 199 -14.93 -13.17 -5.84
N TYR A 200 -15.78 -13.49 -4.86
CA TYR A 200 -15.35 -14.09 -3.58
C TYR A 200 -16.16 -15.35 -3.22
N GLU A 201 -16.97 -15.82 -4.13
CA GLU A 201 -17.83 -16.98 -3.92
C GLU A 201 -17.24 -18.23 -4.62
N LYS A 202 -18.10 -19.13 -5.10
CA LYS A 202 -17.72 -20.43 -5.67
C LYS A 202 -16.79 -20.38 -6.90
N ASP A 203 -16.82 -19.27 -7.64
CA ASP A 203 -16.02 -19.08 -8.85
C ASP A 203 -14.71 -18.33 -8.57
N HIS A 204 -14.49 -17.89 -7.32
CA HIS A 204 -13.31 -17.17 -6.87
C HIS A 204 -12.01 -17.83 -7.32
N GLN A 205 -11.15 -17.03 -7.91
CA GLN A 205 -9.80 -17.42 -8.30
C GLN A 205 -8.79 -16.56 -7.50
N SER A 206 -7.68 -17.17 -7.17
CA SER A 206 -6.59 -16.44 -6.52
C SER A 206 -5.23 -17.07 -6.77
N VAL A 207 -4.21 -16.28 -6.59
CA VAL A 207 -2.81 -16.72 -6.49
C VAL A 207 -2.11 -15.85 -5.46
N GLY A 208 -1.30 -16.46 -4.62
CA GLY A 208 -0.57 -15.72 -3.60
C GLY A 208 0.77 -16.34 -3.27
N LYS A 209 1.55 -15.58 -2.53
CA LYS A 209 2.81 -16.01 -1.93
C LYS A 209 2.88 -15.54 -0.50
N SER A 210 2.84 -16.50 0.43
CA SER A 210 3.10 -16.24 1.84
C SER A 210 4.55 -16.61 2.19
N LYS A 211 5.15 -15.86 3.09
CA LYS A 211 6.48 -16.12 3.62
C LYS A 211 6.59 -15.56 5.03
N GLU A 212 7.42 -16.19 5.86
CA GLU A 212 7.82 -15.66 7.17
C GLU A 212 8.86 -14.56 6.99
N TYR A 213 8.63 -13.42 7.66
CA TYR A 213 9.50 -12.25 7.68
C TYR A 213 9.65 -11.75 9.13
N PRO A 214 10.45 -12.43 9.97
CA PRO A 214 10.62 -12.04 11.38
C PRO A 214 11.06 -10.59 11.56
N ASP A 215 11.93 -10.11 10.67
CA ASP A 215 12.51 -8.77 10.74
C ASP A 215 11.48 -7.66 10.47
N LEU A 216 10.34 -7.96 9.82
CA LEU A 216 9.27 -6.98 9.55
C LEU A 216 8.30 -6.81 10.74
N TYR A 217 8.49 -7.57 11.82
CA TYR A 217 7.73 -7.46 13.08
C TYR A 217 8.64 -6.99 14.23
N ASP A 218 9.62 -6.17 13.93
CA ASP A 218 10.62 -5.66 14.87
C ASP A 218 10.20 -4.35 15.56
N GLY A 219 9.01 -3.82 15.20
CA GLY A 219 8.47 -2.55 15.71
C GLY A 219 8.95 -1.32 14.95
N ASN A 220 9.67 -1.49 13.86
CA ASN A 220 10.08 -0.40 12.96
C ASN A 220 9.10 -0.26 11.78
N PHE A 221 9.25 0.82 11.02
CA PHE A 221 8.58 1.01 9.74
C PHE A 221 9.34 0.28 8.63
N HIS A 222 8.59 -0.37 7.76
CA HIS A 222 9.07 -1.07 6.58
C HIS A 222 8.25 -0.68 5.37
N THR A 223 8.84 -0.67 4.17
CA THR A 223 8.13 -0.34 2.95
C THR A 223 7.60 -1.58 2.25
N TYR A 224 6.35 -1.49 1.81
CA TYR A 224 5.68 -2.55 1.05
C TYR A 224 5.16 -1.97 -0.25
N ALA A 225 5.48 -2.61 -1.37
CA ALA A 225 5.14 -2.04 -2.65
C ALA A 225 4.75 -3.06 -3.72
N VAL A 226 3.96 -2.59 -4.70
CA VAL A 226 3.72 -3.28 -5.96
C VAL A 226 4.04 -2.37 -7.14
N LEU A 227 4.79 -2.89 -8.10
CA LEU A 227 4.89 -2.34 -9.45
C LEU A 227 3.88 -3.06 -10.33
N TRP A 228 2.83 -2.36 -10.70
CA TRP A 228 1.78 -2.83 -11.59
C TRP A 228 2.02 -2.25 -13.00
N THR A 229 2.30 -3.13 -13.95
CA THR A 229 2.57 -2.79 -15.36
C THR A 229 1.52 -3.42 -16.27
N PRO A 230 1.42 -3.05 -17.54
CA PRO A 230 0.52 -3.73 -18.47
C PRO A 230 0.78 -5.24 -18.67
N THR A 231 1.90 -5.77 -18.18
CA THR A 231 2.33 -7.14 -18.47
C THR A 231 2.50 -8.03 -17.26
N GLU A 232 2.69 -7.46 -16.07
CA GLU A 232 2.88 -8.20 -14.83
C GLU A 232 2.76 -7.30 -13.60
N TYR A 233 2.58 -7.93 -12.42
CA TYR A 233 2.71 -7.33 -11.10
C TYR A 233 4.03 -7.79 -10.46
N LYS A 234 4.73 -6.90 -9.77
CA LYS A 234 5.95 -7.21 -9.00
C LYS A 234 5.85 -6.62 -7.60
N TRP A 235 6.11 -7.43 -6.59
CA TRP A 235 6.08 -7.02 -5.18
C TRP A 235 7.47 -6.78 -4.65
N TYR A 236 7.59 -5.81 -3.75
CA TYR A 236 8.82 -5.40 -3.11
C TYR A 236 8.58 -5.18 -1.61
N VAL A 237 9.59 -5.48 -0.81
CA VAL A 237 9.66 -5.17 0.62
C VAL A 237 11.00 -4.51 0.87
N ASP A 238 11.00 -3.34 1.52
CA ASP A 238 12.20 -2.51 1.73
C ASP A 238 13.03 -2.30 0.45
N GLY A 239 12.33 -2.13 -0.68
CA GLY A 239 12.93 -1.98 -2.00
C GLY A 239 13.46 -3.26 -2.64
N GLU A 240 13.45 -4.38 -1.91
CA GLU A 240 13.93 -5.66 -2.43
C GLU A 240 12.80 -6.44 -3.11
N PHE A 241 13.08 -6.98 -4.30
CA PHE A 241 12.12 -7.79 -5.05
C PHE A 241 11.79 -9.09 -4.31
N VAL A 242 10.50 -9.37 -4.13
CA VAL A 242 10.04 -10.57 -3.41
C VAL A 242 9.24 -11.55 -4.25
N TRP A 243 8.41 -11.06 -5.17
CA TRP A 243 7.53 -11.91 -5.98
C TRP A 243 7.03 -11.20 -7.24
N LYS A 244 6.56 -11.97 -8.22
CA LYS A 244 5.83 -11.46 -9.37
C LYS A 244 4.77 -12.44 -9.84
N SER A 245 3.71 -11.91 -10.45
CA SER A 245 2.64 -12.69 -11.06
C SER A 245 1.99 -11.95 -12.22
N LYS A 246 1.31 -12.71 -13.07
CA LYS A 246 0.34 -12.25 -14.07
C LYS A 246 -0.82 -13.24 -14.18
N ALA A 247 -1.04 -14.01 -13.12
CA ALA A 247 -2.11 -14.99 -13.08
C ALA A 247 -3.47 -14.29 -13.19
N GLY A 248 -4.40 -14.92 -13.87
CA GLY A 248 -5.70 -14.32 -14.21
C GLY A 248 -5.66 -13.27 -15.30
N GLY A 249 -4.48 -12.85 -15.77
CA GLY A 249 -4.28 -11.66 -16.59
C GLY A 249 -3.86 -10.46 -15.74
N VAL A 250 -3.57 -9.34 -16.39
CA VAL A 250 -3.25 -8.08 -15.69
C VAL A 250 -4.41 -7.13 -15.87
N CYS A 251 -4.95 -6.61 -14.76
CA CYS A 251 -6.05 -5.66 -14.78
C CYS A 251 -5.63 -4.40 -15.53
N ASP A 252 -6.50 -3.89 -16.41
CA ASP A 252 -6.30 -2.67 -17.17
C ASP A 252 -7.31 -1.57 -16.82
N ASN A 253 -8.08 -1.78 -15.75
CA ASN A 253 -9.00 -0.80 -15.19
C ASN A 253 -8.38 -0.08 -13.99
N PRO A 254 -8.81 1.18 -13.72
CA PRO A 254 -8.30 1.91 -12.55
C PRO A 254 -8.58 1.17 -11.23
N GLY A 255 -7.62 1.28 -10.31
CA GLY A 255 -7.73 0.75 -8.96
C GLY A 255 -7.57 1.84 -7.91
N TYR A 256 -8.20 1.64 -6.77
CA TYR A 256 -8.07 2.47 -5.58
C TYR A 256 -7.37 1.73 -4.46
N MET A 257 -6.61 2.47 -3.66
CA MET A 257 -5.86 1.94 -2.52
C MET A 257 -6.74 1.80 -1.28
N LYS A 258 -6.39 0.84 -0.43
CA LYS A 258 -6.96 0.64 0.91
C LYS A 258 -5.85 0.37 1.92
N LEU A 259 -6.05 0.93 3.11
CA LEU A 259 -5.26 0.65 4.31
C LEU A 259 -6.22 0.17 5.38
N THR A 260 -6.03 -1.03 5.90
CA THR A 260 -6.94 -1.65 6.84
C THR A 260 -6.22 -2.38 7.96
N LEU A 261 -6.86 -2.40 9.13
CA LEU A 261 -6.53 -3.33 10.20
C LEU A 261 -7.74 -4.25 10.40
N GLU A 262 -7.54 -5.52 10.14
CA GLU A 262 -8.61 -6.51 10.05
C GLU A 262 -8.71 -7.38 11.31
N VAL A 263 -9.90 -7.92 11.53
CA VAL A 263 -10.19 -8.86 12.62
C VAL A 263 -10.73 -10.15 12.02
N GLY A 264 -10.06 -11.28 12.21
CA GLY A 264 -10.53 -12.55 11.69
C GLY A 264 -9.67 -13.75 12.13
N SER A 265 -10.18 -14.95 11.90
CA SER A 265 -9.55 -16.19 12.37
C SER A 265 -8.19 -16.48 11.74
N TRP A 266 -7.97 -15.96 10.55
CA TRP A 266 -6.68 -16.11 9.84
C TRP A 266 -5.49 -15.53 10.61
N ALA A 267 -5.75 -14.47 11.40
CA ALA A 267 -4.72 -13.79 12.19
C ALA A 267 -4.37 -14.46 13.52
N GLY A 268 -4.93 -15.64 13.82
CA GLY A 268 -4.73 -16.33 15.09
C GLY A 268 -5.76 -15.95 16.18
N GLU A 269 -5.44 -16.26 17.43
CA GLU A 269 -6.34 -16.00 18.55
C GLU A 269 -6.20 -14.57 19.08
N ILE A 270 -7.33 -13.96 19.40
CA ILE A 270 -7.34 -12.63 20.01
C ILE A 270 -7.10 -12.76 21.51
N VAL A 271 -6.15 -12.01 22.02
CA VAL A 271 -5.88 -11.89 23.45
C VAL A 271 -6.46 -10.55 23.92
N PRO A 272 -7.53 -10.53 24.73
CA PRO A 272 -8.22 -9.28 25.09
C PRO A 272 -7.34 -8.24 25.81
N SER A 273 -6.28 -8.66 26.50
CA SER A 273 -5.33 -7.74 27.15
C SER A 273 -4.43 -6.99 26.18
N ASP A 274 -4.39 -7.40 24.90
CA ASP A 274 -3.56 -6.80 23.86
C ASP A 274 -4.28 -5.66 23.12
N LEU A 275 -5.50 -5.34 23.55
CA LEU A 275 -6.26 -4.22 23.01
C LEU A 275 -5.94 -2.89 23.73
N PRO A 276 -5.93 -1.77 23.00
CA PRO A 276 -6.09 -1.65 21.55
C PRO A 276 -4.86 -2.14 20.79
N ALA A 277 -5.07 -2.95 19.72
CA ALA A 277 -4.02 -3.24 18.76
C ALA A 277 -3.96 -2.15 17.69
N THR A 278 -2.79 -1.85 17.16
CA THR A 278 -2.60 -0.77 16.18
C THR A 278 -1.69 -1.18 15.04
N VAL A 279 -1.91 -0.54 13.89
CA VAL A 279 -0.95 -0.41 12.79
C VAL A 279 -0.73 1.08 12.53
N GLU A 280 0.48 1.45 12.21
CA GLU A 280 0.82 2.83 11.87
C GLU A 280 1.33 2.91 10.43
N VAL A 281 1.02 4.02 9.75
CA VAL A 281 1.48 4.34 8.39
C VAL A 281 2.01 5.77 8.37
N GLU A 282 3.18 5.96 7.76
CA GLU A 282 3.85 7.26 7.57
C GLU A 282 4.14 7.54 6.10
#